data_84560e14560ac26b778d48ce06a6ac5b
#
_entry.id   84560e14560ac26b778d48ce06a6ac5b
#
_cell.length_a   1.000
_cell.length_b   1.000
_cell.length_c   1.000
_cell.angle_alpha   90.00
_cell.angle_beta   90.00
_cell.angle_gamma   90.00
#
_symmetry.space_group_name_H-M   'P 1'
#
loop_
_entity.id
_entity.type
_entity.pdbx_description
1 polymer ?
#
loop_
_entity_poly.entity_id
_entity_poly.type
_entity_poly.pdbx_seq_one_letter_code
_entity_poly.pdbx_strand_id
1 'polypeptide(L)'
;MSRKVTLPPDVPDFTPGSRPGGWWHESDDGVRIVCDLCPRGCALRPGDRGFCFVRENRQGQIVSTTYGRSTGFCVDPIEKKPLNQFFPGTAVLSFGTAGCNLGCTFCQNWTMSRSRDVEAACETADPATIASAAVRLGCQSVAFTYNDPIIWAEYAIDTAKACRQAGVKTVAVTSGYISEVARSAFYEQMDAANVDLKGFTEDFYRQYCAGRLQPVLDTLRWIARQSKVWLEITNLIIPGANDSPEDIKRMCRWIVDELGPDVPLHFSAFHPDFKLTDRGPTPIGTLLEAYDIARQAGIRYIYTGNVIDQERQHTYCPGCRRAVIERSGYDILSFAIQAGRCMFCQAPIAGRFADVPGTWGSRRLPVRIANYS
;
A
#
# COMPACT_ATOMS: atom_id res chain seq x y z
N MET A 1 -4.21 31.48 -12.19
CA MET A 1 -4.18 30.60 -13.38
C MET A 1 -3.85 29.20 -12.92
N SER A 2 -4.66 28.18 -13.23
CA SER A 2 -4.30 26.80 -12.88
C SER A 2 -3.09 26.39 -13.72
N ARG A 3 -2.01 25.94 -13.05
CA ARG A 3 -0.81 25.44 -13.74
C ARG A 3 -1.19 24.21 -14.55
N LYS A 4 -0.78 24.16 -15.82
CA LYS A 4 -1.03 23.02 -16.69
C LYS A 4 -0.08 21.88 -16.32
N VAL A 5 -0.62 20.81 -15.71
CA VAL A 5 0.15 19.61 -15.36
C VAL A 5 0.22 18.69 -16.58
N THR A 6 1.43 18.24 -16.93
CA THR A 6 1.66 17.26 -18.00
C THR A 6 1.25 15.89 -17.51
N LEU A 7 0.35 15.22 -18.23
CA LEU A 7 -0.06 13.85 -17.96
C LEU A 7 0.90 12.85 -18.61
N PRO A 8 0.95 11.59 -18.12
CA PRO A 8 1.79 10.57 -18.74
C PRO A 8 1.33 10.32 -20.18
N PRO A 9 2.26 10.31 -21.15
CA PRO A 9 1.89 10.00 -22.54
C PRO A 9 1.55 8.51 -22.69
N ASP A 10 0.68 8.21 -23.63
CA ASP A 10 0.47 6.84 -24.09
C ASP A 10 1.65 6.43 -24.98
N VAL A 11 2.46 5.49 -24.52
CA VAL A 11 3.65 5.02 -25.24
C VAL A 11 3.50 3.52 -25.48
N PRO A 12 3.36 3.07 -26.73
CA PRO A 12 3.07 1.68 -27.05
C PRO A 12 4.26 0.74 -26.79
N ASP A 13 5.51 1.25 -26.95
CA ASP A 13 6.70 0.41 -26.87
C ASP A 13 7.20 0.24 -25.45
N PHE A 14 7.49 -1.01 -25.09
CA PHE A 14 8.09 -1.36 -23.81
C PHE A 14 9.60 -1.18 -23.85
N THR A 15 10.10 -0.20 -23.07
CA THR A 15 11.53 0.00 -22.85
C THR A 15 11.81 0.09 -21.35
N PRO A 16 12.46 -0.93 -20.75
CA PRO A 16 12.77 -0.89 -19.31
C PRO A 16 13.63 0.32 -18.95
N GLY A 17 13.20 1.05 -17.90
CA GLY A 17 13.97 2.14 -17.32
C GLY A 17 14.00 3.45 -18.11
N SER A 18 13.10 3.64 -19.07
CA SER A 18 13.07 4.86 -19.89
C SER A 18 11.66 5.31 -20.29
N ARG A 19 10.68 5.18 -19.38
CA ARG A 19 9.30 5.63 -19.63
C ARG A 19 9.16 7.11 -19.40
N PRO A 20 8.65 7.93 -20.35
CA PRO A 20 8.22 9.29 -20.06
C PRO A 20 7.22 9.31 -18.92
N GLY A 21 7.48 10.13 -17.90
CA GLY A 21 6.64 10.26 -16.72
C GLY A 21 5.61 11.38 -16.86
N GLY A 22 4.48 11.22 -16.19
CA GLY A 22 3.45 12.25 -16.08
C GLY A 22 3.56 13.09 -14.81
N TRP A 23 2.56 13.92 -14.59
CA TRP A 23 2.36 14.76 -13.41
C TRP A 23 3.57 15.64 -13.10
N TRP A 24 3.84 16.57 -14.00
CA TRP A 24 4.87 17.59 -13.83
C TRP A 24 4.52 18.85 -14.60
N HIS A 25 5.16 19.96 -14.24
CA HIS A 25 5.05 21.22 -14.94
C HIS A 25 6.42 21.93 -15.01
N GLU A 26 6.54 22.88 -15.91
CA GLU A 26 7.72 23.77 -15.97
C GLU A 26 7.68 24.75 -14.81
N SER A 27 8.83 24.97 -14.15
CA SER A 27 8.98 25.97 -13.11
C SER A 27 8.94 27.39 -13.70
N ASP A 28 8.49 28.36 -12.91
CA ASP A 28 8.42 29.78 -13.33
C ASP A 28 9.78 30.37 -13.72
N ASP A 29 10.90 29.73 -13.34
CA ASP A 29 12.26 30.13 -13.72
C ASP A 29 12.66 29.69 -15.14
N GLY A 30 11.88 28.88 -15.82
CA GLY A 30 12.14 28.33 -17.15
C GLY A 30 13.35 27.39 -17.24
N VAL A 31 13.95 27.01 -16.11
CA VAL A 31 15.16 26.17 -16.02
C VAL A 31 14.84 24.80 -15.44
N ARG A 32 13.93 24.75 -14.46
CA ARG A 32 13.57 23.53 -13.74
C ARG A 32 12.21 23.02 -14.18
N ILE A 33 11.98 21.75 -13.97
CA ILE A 33 10.65 21.16 -13.97
C ILE A 33 10.30 20.70 -12.56
N VAL A 34 9.04 20.78 -12.20
CA VAL A 34 8.52 20.36 -10.88
C VAL A 34 7.75 19.08 -11.04
N CYS A 35 8.13 18.04 -10.29
CA CYS A 35 7.39 16.78 -10.25
C CYS A 35 6.21 16.90 -9.29
N ASP A 36 4.99 16.81 -9.82
CA ASP A 36 3.72 16.95 -9.09
C ASP A 36 3.12 15.62 -8.63
N LEU A 37 3.77 14.49 -8.89
CA LEU A 37 3.24 13.16 -8.59
C LEU A 37 2.97 12.95 -7.09
N CYS A 38 3.82 13.48 -6.25
CA CYS A 38 3.67 13.39 -4.80
C CYS A 38 3.87 14.74 -4.12
N PRO A 39 3.44 14.91 -2.85
CA PRO A 39 3.49 16.19 -2.14
C PRO A 39 4.89 16.77 -1.87
N ARG A 40 5.96 16.12 -2.36
CA ARG A 40 7.31 16.66 -2.29
C ARG A 40 7.55 17.81 -3.24
N GLY A 41 6.89 17.83 -4.41
CA GLY A 41 7.05 18.90 -5.38
C GLY A 41 8.51 19.13 -5.77
N CYS A 42 9.24 18.06 -6.11
CA CYS A 42 10.68 18.15 -6.41
C CYS A 42 10.94 19.04 -7.63
N ALA A 43 11.64 20.16 -7.44
CA ALA A 43 12.08 21.05 -8.52
C ALA A 43 13.46 20.58 -9.04
N LEU A 44 13.50 20.11 -10.30
CA LEU A 44 14.61 19.36 -10.89
C LEU A 44 15.23 20.15 -12.07
N ARG A 45 16.54 20.38 -12.04
CA ARG A 45 17.30 20.81 -13.21
C ARG A 45 17.51 19.63 -14.16
N PRO A 46 17.89 19.86 -15.43
CA PRO A 46 18.29 18.77 -16.31
C PRO A 46 19.37 17.88 -15.67
N GLY A 47 19.13 16.56 -15.63
CA GLY A 47 19.97 15.55 -14.98
C GLY A 47 19.70 15.30 -13.50
N ASP A 48 18.91 16.15 -12.82
CA ASP A 48 18.55 15.94 -11.41
C ASP A 48 17.54 14.82 -11.26
N ARG A 49 17.62 14.11 -10.13
CA ARG A 49 16.65 13.11 -9.68
C ARG A 49 15.85 13.61 -8.49
N GLY A 50 14.58 13.25 -8.45
CA GLY A 50 13.72 13.53 -7.31
C GLY A 50 14.18 12.82 -6.04
N PHE A 51 13.59 13.17 -4.89
CA PHE A 51 13.86 12.53 -3.61
C PHE A 51 13.72 10.99 -3.66
N CYS A 52 12.80 10.48 -4.48
CA CYS A 52 12.55 9.05 -4.68
C CYS A 52 13.64 8.35 -5.51
N PHE A 53 14.55 9.07 -6.13
CA PHE A 53 15.63 8.59 -7.01
C PHE A 53 15.21 8.05 -8.39
N VAL A 54 13.94 7.75 -8.58
CA VAL A 54 13.46 7.03 -9.77
C VAL A 54 12.75 7.91 -10.78
N ARG A 55 12.54 9.18 -10.45
CA ARG A 55 12.03 10.20 -11.35
C ARG A 55 13.13 11.22 -11.64
N GLU A 56 13.52 11.33 -12.89
CA GLU A 56 14.66 12.11 -13.37
C GLU A 56 14.21 13.14 -14.39
N ASN A 57 14.79 14.36 -14.35
CA ASN A 57 14.63 15.32 -15.43
C ASN A 57 15.64 14.97 -16.55
N ARG A 58 15.14 14.38 -17.63
CA ARG A 58 15.91 14.18 -18.87
C ARG A 58 15.46 15.18 -19.93
N GLN A 59 16.32 16.13 -20.26
CA GLN A 59 16.07 17.10 -21.34
C GLN A 59 14.73 17.86 -21.20
N GLY A 60 14.37 18.27 -19.98
CA GLY A 60 13.15 19.05 -19.74
C GLY A 60 11.90 18.20 -19.55
N GLN A 61 12.02 16.87 -19.41
CA GLN A 61 10.89 15.96 -19.17
C GLN A 61 11.17 15.03 -18.00
N ILE A 62 10.13 14.65 -17.26
CA ILE A 62 10.25 13.59 -16.26
C ILE A 62 10.34 12.24 -16.98
N VAL A 63 11.32 11.43 -16.56
CA VAL A 63 11.45 10.02 -16.97
C VAL A 63 11.40 9.13 -15.74
N SER A 64 10.57 8.07 -15.79
CA SER A 64 10.54 7.00 -14.80
C SER A 64 11.64 5.98 -15.14
N THR A 65 12.65 5.88 -14.26
CA THR A 65 13.83 5.01 -14.49
C THR A 65 13.61 3.57 -14.02
N THR A 66 12.50 3.28 -13.33
CA THR A 66 12.14 1.95 -12.84
C THR A 66 10.98 1.31 -13.58
N TYR A 67 10.49 1.92 -14.66
CA TYR A 67 9.45 1.30 -15.49
C TYR A 67 9.93 -0.04 -16.04
N GLY A 68 9.13 -1.10 -15.84
CA GLY A 68 9.50 -2.46 -16.27
C GLY A 68 10.63 -3.11 -15.48
N ARG A 69 11.08 -2.52 -14.38
CA ARG A 69 12.15 -3.06 -13.51
C ARG A 69 11.60 -3.36 -12.13
N SER A 70 11.92 -4.53 -11.59
CA SER A 70 11.54 -4.97 -10.26
C SER A 70 12.74 -5.49 -9.49
N THR A 71 12.73 -5.31 -8.18
CA THR A 71 13.72 -5.90 -7.26
C THR A 71 13.41 -7.34 -6.90
N GLY A 72 12.39 -7.94 -7.53
CA GLY A 72 11.99 -9.33 -7.37
C GLY A 72 10.48 -9.51 -7.24
N PHE A 73 10.02 -10.71 -7.56
CA PHE A 73 8.64 -11.12 -7.51
C PHE A 73 8.45 -12.24 -6.48
N CYS A 74 7.31 -12.22 -5.79
CA CYS A 74 6.98 -13.23 -4.79
C CYS A 74 5.47 -13.45 -4.74
N VAL A 75 5.02 -14.72 -4.70
CA VAL A 75 3.65 -15.02 -4.33
C VAL A 75 3.56 -15.10 -2.82
N ASP A 76 2.72 -14.26 -2.24
CA ASP A 76 2.44 -14.14 -0.82
C ASP A 76 0.94 -14.39 -0.54
N PRO A 77 0.53 -14.65 0.72
CA PRO A 77 -0.87 -14.54 1.13
C PRO A 77 -1.35 -13.08 1.09
N ILE A 78 -2.63 -12.87 0.76
CA ILE A 78 -3.24 -11.53 0.71
C ILE A 78 -3.21 -10.85 2.09
N GLU A 79 -3.37 -11.60 3.18
CA GLU A 79 -3.30 -11.11 4.55
C GLU A 79 -1.95 -10.48 4.90
N LYS A 80 -0.87 -10.88 4.23
CA LYS A 80 0.46 -10.28 4.38
C LYS A 80 0.55 -8.88 3.75
N LYS A 81 -0.46 -8.48 2.97
CA LYS A 81 -0.60 -7.12 2.43
C LYS A 81 -1.46 -6.23 3.33
N PRO A 82 -1.57 -6.53 4.59
CA PRO A 82 -2.63 -6.38 5.58
C PRO A 82 -4.01 -6.09 4.97
N LEU A 83 -4.52 -7.09 4.23
CA LEU A 83 -5.84 -7.07 3.61
C LEU A 83 -6.62 -8.30 4.09
N ASN A 84 -7.28 -8.18 5.23
CA ASN A 84 -8.00 -9.27 5.87
C ASN A 84 -9.43 -9.44 5.35
N GLN A 85 -9.98 -8.43 4.69
CA GLN A 85 -11.35 -8.42 4.18
C GLN A 85 -11.42 -8.23 2.66
N PHE A 86 -10.33 -8.56 1.97
CA PHE A 86 -10.25 -8.56 0.50
C PHE A 86 -9.81 -9.94 0.01
N PHE A 87 -10.79 -10.76 -0.44
CA PHE A 87 -10.58 -12.13 -0.91
C PHE A 87 -9.68 -12.96 0.03
N PRO A 88 -10.08 -13.19 1.30
CA PRO A 88 -9.27 -13.85 2.32
C PRO A 88 -8.72 -15.20 1.89
N GLY A 89 -7.49 -15.51 2.29
CA GLY A 89 -6.81 -16.77 2.01
C GLY A 89 -6.29 -16.93 0.59
N THR A 90 -6.39 -15.91 -0.27
CA THR A 90 -5.94 -16.00 -1.67
C THR A 90 -4.46 -15.66 -1.84
N ALA A 91 -3.88 -16.17 -2.95
CA ALA A 91 -2.54 -15.83 -3.39
C ALA A 91 -2.49 -14.45 -4.05
N VAL A 92 -1.42 -13.69 -3.81
CA VAL A 92 -1.13 -12.42 -4.45
C VAL A 92 0.29 -12.39 -4.99
N LEU A 93 0.45 -12.09 -6.29
CA LEU A 93 1.78 -11.85 -6.87
C LEU A 93 2.24 -10.44 -6.50
N SER A 94 3.31 -10.35 -5.74
CA SER A 94 3.82 -9.12 -5.11
C SER A 94 5.12 -8.69 -5.74
N PHE A 95 5.25 -7.40 -6.04
CA PHE A 95 6.51 -6.82 -6.49
C PHE A 95 6.62 -5.34 -6.11
N GLY A 96 7.83 -4.83 -6.17
CA GLY A 96 8.16 -3.43 -6.01
C GLY A 96 9.38 -3.05 -6.83
N THR A 97 9.76 -1.79 -6.77
CA THR A 97 10.90 -1.24 -7.49
C THR A 97 11.92 -0.65 -6.49
N ALA A 98 12.96 0.04 -6.99
CA ALA A 98 13.84 0.80 -6.14
C ALA A 98 13.24 2.17 -5.76
N GLY A 99 13.70 2.76 -4.65
CA GLY A 99 13.34 4.11 -4.22
C GLY A 99 12.05 4.20 -3.39
N CYS A 100 11.77 5.40 -2.86
CA CYS A 100 10.53 5.73 -2.13
C CYS A 100 10.38 7.24 -1.99
N ASN A 101 9.13 7.74 -1.95
CA ASN A 101 8.82 9.16 -1.71
C ASN A 101 8.82 9.56 -0.24
N LEU A 102 8.88 8.61 0.70
CA LEU A 102 9.09 8.87 2.13
C LEU A 102 10.50 8.46 2.58
N GLY A 103 10.91 9.02 3.72
CA GLY A 103 12.22 8.85 4.32
C GLY A 103 12.21 8.10 5.65
N CYS A 104 11.33 7.10 5.82
CA CYS A 104 11.11 6.45 7.09
C CYS A 104 12.40 5.90 7.71
N THR A 105 12.69 6.31 8.96
CA THR A 105 13.88 5.87 9.71
C THR A 105 13.78 4.42 10.17
N PHE A 106 12.55 3.89 10.22
CA PHE A 106 12.17 2.52 10.64
C PHE A 106 11.79 1.61 9.46
N CYS A 107 12.25 1.92 8.25
CA CYS A 107 11.84 1.17 7.05
C CYS A 107 12.39 -0.25 7.05
N GLN A 108 11.54 -1.26 7.09
CA GLN A 108 11.93 -2.67 7.02
C GLN A 108 12.39 -3.12 5.61
N ASN A 109 12.01 -2.35 4.57
CA ASN A 109 12.42 -2.59 3.19
C ASN A 109 13.48 -1.55 2.73
N TRP A 110 14.34 -1.09 3.66
CA TRP A 110 15.27 0.00 3.39
C TRP A 110 16.30 -0.34 2.29
N THR A 111 16.71 -1.59 2.16
CA THR A 111 17.62 -2.04 1.10
C THR A 111 17.08 -1.73 -0.29
N MET A 112 15.77 -1.82 -0.47
CA MET A 112 15.06 -1.51 -1.70
C MET A 112 14.66 -0.02 -1.77
N SER A 113 14.01 0.49 -0.74
CA SER A 113 13.45 1.85 -0.72
C SER A 113 14.55 2.95 -0.68
N ARG A 114 15.79 2.59 -0.36
CA ARG A 114 16.96 3.47 -0.35
C ARG A 114 17.99 3.14 -1.42
N SER A 115 17.76 2.11 -2.21
CA SER A 115 18.64 1.79 -3.31
C SER A 115 18.69 2.96 -4.29
N ARG A 116 19.92 3.32 -4.67
CA ARG A 116 20.21 4.30 -5.73
C ARG A 116 20.61 3.60 -7.02
N ASP A 117 20.94 2.33 -6.93
CA ASP A 117 21.27 1.49 -8.06
C ASP A 117 19.99 0.79 -8.55
N VAL A 118 19.33 1.42 -9.51
CA VAL A 118 18.08 0.90 -10.10
C VAL A 118 18.33 -0.16 -11.16
N GLU A 119 19.60 -0.41 -11.51
CA GLU A 119 19.99 -1.33 -12.57
C GLU A 119 20.53 -2.64 -12.01
N ALA A 120 21.21 -2.61 -10.87
CA ALA A 120 21.74 -3.81 -10.25
C ALA A 120 20.63 -4.71 -9.71
N ALA A 121 20.71 -5.99 -10.04
CA ALA A 121 19.85 -7.06 -9.57
C ALA A 121 18.34 -6.87 -9.83
N CYS A 122 17.98 -6.17 -10.91
CA CYS A 122 16.59 -6.00 -11.31
C CYS A 122 16.16 -7.06 -12.31
N GLU A 123 15.05 -7.74 -12.03
CA GLU A 123 14.31 -8.48 -13.05
C GLU A 123 13.51 -7.49 -13.91
N THR A 124 13.43 -7.77 -15.21
CA THR A 124 12.60 -6.97 -16.14
C THR A 124 11.32 -7.72 -16.49
N ALA A 125 10.20 -7.02 -16.46
CA ALA A 125 8.91 -7.55 -16.89
C ALA A 125 8.05 -6.43 -17.44
N ASP A 126 7.43 -6.65 -18.59
CA ASP A 126 6.37 -5.78 -19.05
C ASP A 126 5.05 -6.06 -18.29
N PRO A 127 4.08 -5.16 -18.39
CA PRO A 127 2.77 -5.32 -17.74
C PRO A 127 2.04 -6.61 -18.13
N ALA A 128 2.13 -7.06 -19.38
CA ALA A 128 1.45 -8.25 -19.86
C ALA A 128 2.08 -9.53 -19.28
N THR A 129 3.41 -9.58 -19.19
CA THR A 129 4.15 -10.68 -18.54
C THR A 129 3.74 -10.83 -17.08
N ILE A 130 3.60 -9.73 -16.33
CA ILE A 130 3.17 -9.78 -14.91
C ILE A 130 1.74 -10.33 -14.80
N ALA A 131 0.82 -9.87 -15.65
CA ALA A 131 -0.55 -10.34 -15.67
C ALA A 131 -0.63 -11.84 -16.02
N SER A 132 0.12 -12.29 -17.04
CA SER A 132 0.25 -13.69 -17.44
C SER A 132 0.80 -14.55 -16.30
N ALA A 133 1.87 -14.08 -15.64
CA ALA A 133 2.46 -14.78 -14.49
C ALA A 133 1.43 -14.95 -13.34
N ALA A 134 0.67 -13.90 -13.02
CA ALA A 134 -0.34 -13.97 -11.99
C ALA A 134 -1.42 -15.03 -12.30
N VAL A 135 -1.92 -15.06 -13.53
CA VAL A 135 -2.87 -16.08 -13.99
C VAL A 135 -2.29 -17.50 -13.87
N ARG A 136 -1.09 -17.73 -14.43
CA ARG A 136 -0.45 -19.05 -14.43
C ARG A 136 -0.07 -19.56 -13.02
N LEU A 137 0.17 -18.63 -12.08
CA LEU A 137 0.45 -18.93 -10.67
C LEU A 137 -0.82 -19.07 -9.81
N GLY A 138 -2.01 -18.89 -10.40
CA GLY A 138 -3.28 -18.95 -9.68
C GLY A 138 -3.47 -17.82 -8.68
N CYS A 139 -2.83 -16.67 -8.89
CA CYS A 139 -2.97 -15.51 -8.03
C CYS A 139 -4.29 -14.80 -8.30
N GLN A 140 -5.08 -14.55 -7.25
CA GLN A 140 -6.30 -13.74 -7.33
C GLN A 140 -6.00 -12.28 -7.65
N SER A 141 -4.81 -11.80 -7.24
CA SER A 141 -4.43 -10.41 -7.38
C SER A 141 -2.92 -10.21 -7.62
N VAL A 142 -2.57 -9.00 -8.08
CA VAL A 142 -1.20 -8.47 -8.10
C VAL A 142 -1.11 -7.32 -7.11
N ALA A 143 -0.07 -7.31 -6.26
CA ALA A 143 0.19 -6.25 -5.28
C ALA A 143 1.41 -5.42 -5.67
N PHE A 144 1.20 -4.12 -5.77
CA PHE A 144 2.21 -3.08 -5.87
C PHE A 144 2.66 -2.73 -4.45
N THR A 145 3.86 -3.18 -4.03
CA THR A 145 4.24 -3.20 -2.60
C THR A 145 5.75 -3.09 -2.38
N TYR A 146 6.19 -3.30 -1.14
CA TYR A 146 7.55 -3.26 -0.62
C TYR A 146 8.15 -1.85 -0.53
N ASN A 147 8.08 -1.04 -1.59
CA ASN A 147 8.28 0.41 -1.57
C ASN A 147 6.96 1.11 -1.94
N ASP A 148 6.93 2.43 -1.99
CA ASP A 148 5.69 3.12 -2.34
C ASP A 148 5.42 3.08 -3.85
N PRO A 149 4.31 2.45 -4.32
CA PRO A 149 4.01 2.34 -5.74
C PRO A 149 3.73 3.68 -6.43
N ILE A 150 3.47 4.73 -5.68
CA ILE A 150 3.23 6.07 -6.23
C ILE A 150 4.42 6.55 -7.06
N ILE A 151 5.66 6.27 -6.65
CA ILE A 151 6.83 6.80 -7.36
C ILE A 151 7.03 6.20 -8.75
N TRP A 152 6.41 5.04 -9.01
CA TRP A 152 6.41 4.33 -10.29
C TRP A 152 4.98 4.12 -10.81
N ALA A 153 4.13 5.15 -10.63
CA ALA A 153 2.70 5.11 -10.91
C ALA A 153 2.38 4.69 -12.35
N GLU A 154 3.15 5.13 -13.34
CA GLU A 154 2.96 4.75 -14.75
C GLU A 154 3.04 3.24 -14.94
N TYR A 155 4.04 2.59 -14.32
CA TYR A 155 4.20 1.14 -14.40
C TYR A 155 3.10 0.38 -13.65
N ALA A 156 2.72 0.89 -12.47
CA ALA A 156 1.61 0.32 -11.71
C ALA A 156 0.27 0.42 -12.46
N ILE A 157 -0.02 1.57 -13.06
CA ILE A 157 -1.24 1.81 -13.84
C ILE A 157 -1.30 0.89 -15.06
N ASP A 158 -0.21 0.82 -15.85
CA ASP A 158 -0.18 -0.02 -17.05
C ASP A 158 -0.28 -1.51 -16.69
N THR A 159 0.40 -1.94 -15.61
CA THR A 159 0.27 -3.31 -15.07
C THR A 159 -1.15 -3.59 -14.59
N ALA A 160 -1.80 -2.63 -13.92
CA ALA A 160 -3.17 -2.79 -13.46
C ALA A 160 -4.16 -2.93 -14.63
N LYS A 161 -3.97 -2.19 -15.71
CA LYS A 161 -4.76 -2.34 -16.94
C LYS A 161 -4.60 -3.74 -17.54
N ALA A 162 -3.37 -4.26 -17.65
CA ALA A 162 -3.10 -5.61 -18.13
C ALA A 162 -3.72 -6.69 -17.22
N CYS A 163 -3.59 -6.54 -15.91
CA CYS A 163 -4.23 -7.42 -14.91
C CYS A 163 -5.75 -7.45 -15.07
N ARG A 164 -6.38 -6.29 -15.24
CA ARG A 164 -7.84 -6.19 -15.43
C ARG A 164 -8.29 -6.92 -16.69
N GLN A 165 -7.54 -6.81 -17.81
CA GLN A 165 -7.82 -7.55 -19.04
C GLN A 165 -7.70 -9.07 -18.84
N ALA A 166 -6.79 -9.50 -17.97
CA ALA A 166 -6.58 -10.90 -17.60
C ALA A 166 -7.51 -11.42 -16.48
N GLY A 167 -8.44 -10.59 -15.98
CA GLY A 167 -9.34 -10.95 -14.87
C GLY A 167 -8.67 -11.00 -13.49
N VAL A 168 -7.46 -10.47 -13.35
CA VAL A 168 -6.69 -10.42 -12.10
C VAL A 168 -6.94 -9.09 -11.39
N LYS A 169 -7.15 -9.13 -10.08
CA LYS A 169 -7.34 -7.96 -9.23
C LYS A 169 -6.04 -7.23 -8.95
N THR A 170 -6.11 -5.96 -8.57
CA THR A 170 -4.92 -5.15 -8.28
C THR A 170 -5.01 -4.48 -6.91
N VAL A 171 -3.90 -4.47 -6.21
CA VAL A 171 -3.79 -4.01 -4.83
C VAL A 171 -2.61 -3.05 -4.68
N ALA A 172 -2.84 -1.89 -4.08
CA ALA A 172 -1.78 -0.97 -3.67
C ALA A 172 -1.50 -1.11 -2.17
N VAL A 173 -0.24 -1.42 -1.81
CA VAL A 173 0.26 -1.29 -0.43
C VAL A 173 1.15 -0.05 -0.41
N THR A 174 0.69 1.02 0.20
CA THR A 174 1.22 2.37 -0.01
C THR A 174 1.18 3.21 1.26
N SER A 175 2.00 4.25 1.32
CA SER A 175 1.88 5.28 2.36
C SER A 175 0.75 6.30 2.07
N GLY A 176 0.08 6.22 0.93
CA GLY A 176 -0.92 7.21 0.52
C GLY A 176 -0.36 8.60 0.22
N TYR A 177 0.98 8.75 0.10
CA TYR A 177 1.65 10.03 -0.08
C TYR A 177 1.68 10.44 -1.56
N ILE A 178 0.50 10.76 -2.10
CA ILE A 178 0.24 11.13 -3.50
C ILE A 178 -0.41 12.51 -3.56
N SER A 179 -0.09 13.28 -4.61
CA SER A 179 -0.74 14.57 -4.86
C SER A 179 -2.15 14.39 -5.41
N GLU A 180 -2.99 15.40 -5.19
CA GLU A 180 -4.37 15.44 -5.67
C GLU A 180 -4.47 15.20 -7.19
N VAL A 181 -3.59 15.85 -7.96
CA VAL A 181 -3.57 15.78 -9.43
C VAL A 181 -3.29 14.40 -10.02
N ALA A 182 -2.68 13.49 -9.22
CA ALA A 182 -2.35 12.12 -9.65
C ALA A 182 -3.24 11.06 -9.02
N ARG A 183 -3.97 11.42 -7.95
CA ARG A 183 -4.67 10.49 -7.06
C ARG A 183 -5.72 9.66 -7.78
N SER A 184 -6.63 10.28 -8.53
CA SER A 184 -7.69 9.56 -9.24
C SER A 184 -7.12 8.61 -10.29
N ALA A 185 -6.18 9.08 -11.11
CA ALA A 185 -5.58 8.29 -12.17
C ALA A 185 -4.89 7.01 -11.64
N PHE A 186 -4.29 7.08 -10.45
CA PHE A 186 -3.67 5.93 -9.80
C PHE A 186 -4.70 4.99 -9.17
N TYR A 187 -5.55 5.50 -8.27
CA TYR A 187 -6.43 4.64 -7.48
C TYR A 187 -7.63 4.08 -8.28
N GLU A 188 -8.08 4.72 -9.35
CA GLU A 188 -9.11 4.15 -10.24
C GLU A 188 -8.68 2.86 -10.94
N GLN A 189 -7.38 2.56 -10.95
CA GLN A 189 -6.85 1.31 -11.46
C GLN A 189 -6.74 0.21 -10.39
N MET A 190 -6.99 0.52 -9.11
CA MET A 190 -6.86 -0.41 -7.99
C MET A 190 -8.21 -0.97 -7.57
N ASP A 191 -8.25 -2.27 -7.25
CA ASP A 191 -9.42 -2.91 -6.63
C ASP A 191 -9.41 -2.75 -5.10
N ALA A 192 -8.20 -2.72 -4.50
CA ALA A 192 -8.01 -2.50 -3.08
C ALA A 192 -6.74 -1.71 -2.77
N ALA A 193 -6.70 -1.11 -1.59
CA ALA A 193 -5.51 -0.48 -1.04
C ALA A 193 -5.38 -0.78 0.45
N ASN A 194 -4.16 -1.12 0.88
CA ASN A 194 -3.76 -0.96 2.26
C ASN A 194 -2.93 0.31 2.36
N VAL A 195 -3.36 1.26 3.18
CA VAL A 195 -2.68 2.53 3.36
C VAL A 195 -2.04 2.59 4.75
N ASP A 196 -0.73 2.81 4.76
CA ASP A 196 0.02 3.02 6.00
C ASP A 196 -0.24 4.41 6.58
N LEU A 197 -1.12 4.53 7.57
CA LEU A 197 -1.23 5.71 8.43
C LEU A 197 -0.20 5.58 9.57
N LYS A 198 1.03 6.03 9.29
CA LYS A 198 2.21 5.69 10.10
C LYS A 198 2.24 6.36 11.49
N GLY A 199 1.49 7.45 11.68
CA GLY A 199 1.30 8.18 12.92
C GLY A 199 0.23 9.23 12.75
N PHE A 200 -0.15 9.93 13.83
CA PHE A 200 -1.26 10.89 13.79
C PHE A 200 -0.85 12.30 14.23
N THR A 201 0.43 12.66 14.01
CA THR A 201 0.95 14.02 14.23
C THR A 201 1.87 14.43 13.07
N GLU A 202 1.88 15.73 12.74
CA GLU A 202 2.82 16.27 11.75
C GLU A 202 4.28 16.13 12.21
N ASP A 203 4.53 16.20 13.52
CA ASP A 203 5.87 16.03 14.09
C ASP A 203 6.40 14.62 13.85
N PHE A 204 5.57 13.60 14.03
CA PHE A 204 5.93 12.22 13.71
C PHE A 204 6.30 12.07 12.23
N TYR A 205 5.45 12.59 11.34
CA TYR A 205 5.72 12.50 9.90
C TYR A 205 6.98 13.24 9.49
N ARG A 206 7.21 14.43 10.06
CA ARG A 206 8.43 15.22 9.79
C ARG A 206 9.68 14.49 10.28
N GLN A 207 9.66 14.02 11.53
CA GLN A 207 10.82 13.46 12.22
C GLN A 207 11.17 12.05 11.71
N TYR A 208 10.17 11.17 11.62
CA TYR A 208 10.39 9.75 11.35
C TYR A 208 10.16 9.34 9.90
N CYS A 209 9.32 10.06 9.15
CA CYS A 209 8.97 9.71 7.78
C CYS A 209 9.56 10.68 6.74
N ALA A 210 10.13 11.79 7.17
CA ALA A 210 10.54 12.90 6.31
C ALA A 210 9.40 13.32 5.36
N GLY A 211 8.18 13.40 5.84
CA GLY A 211 6.95 13.69 5.09
C GLY A 211 5.99 14.60 5.86
N ARG A 212 4.74 14.64 5.44
CA ARG A 212 3.63 15.38 6.06
C ARG A 212 2.43 14.45 6.24
N LEU A 213 1.69 14.61 7.33
CA LEU A 213 0.49 13.84 7.64
C LEU A 213 -0.68 14.19 6.71
N GLN A 214 -0.94 15.49 6.53
CA GLN A 214 -2.16 15.96 5.85
C GLN A 214 -2.40 15.32 4.46
N PRO A 215 -1.40 15.19 3.56
CA PRO A 215 -1.61 14.53 2.26
C PRO A 215 -2.06 13.07 2.35
N VAL A 216 -1.65 12.35 3.41
CA VAL A 216 -2.10 10.97 3.66
C VAL A 216 -3.56 10.96 4.09
N LEU A 217 -3.96 11.87 4.99
CA LEU A 217 -5.35 12.01 5.42
C LEU A 217 -6.27 12.37 4.24
N ASP A 218 -5.83 13.28 3.37
CA ASP A 218 -6.59 13.66 2.16
C ASP A 218 -6.76 12.49 1.20
N THR A 219 -5.73 11.64 1.07
CA THR A 219 -5.80 10.42 0.27
C THR A 219 -6.77 9.40 0.86
N LEU A 220 -6.72 9.17 2.17
CA LEU A 220 -7.64 8.27 2.86
C LEU A 220 -9.09 8.71 2.70
N ARG A 221 -9.38 10.02 2.89
CA ARG A 221 -10.73 10.58 2.66
C ARG A 221 -11.20 10.35 1.22
N TRP A 222 -10.32 10.63 0.26
CA TRP A 222 -10.65 10.48 -1.14
C TRP A 222 -10.98 9.02 -1.49
N ILE A 223 -10.15 8.07 -1.02
CA ILE A 223 -10.40 6.64 -1.26
C ILE A 223 -11.75 6.23 -0.66
N ALA A 224 -12.02 6.58 0.60
CA ALA A 224 -13.22 6.16 1.30
C ALA A 224 -14.51 6.79 0.76
N ARG A 225 -14.45 8.04 0.29
CA ARG A 225 -15.65 8.81 -0.07
C ARG A 225 -15.90 8.98 -1.56
N GLN A 226 -14.84 8.88 -2.39
CA GLN A 226 -14.90 9.23 -3.81
C GLN A 226 -14.46 8.10 -4.74
N SER A 227 -14.09 6.94 -4.20
CA SER A 227 -13.65 5.80 -5.00
C SER A 227 -14.44 4.52 -4.70
N LYS A 228 -14.21 3.48 -5.52
CA LYS A 228 -14.73 2.11 -5.30
C LYS A 228 -13.68 1.17 -4.71
N VAL A 229 -12.49 1.69 -4.45
CA VAL A 229 -11.36 0.92 -3.92
C VAL A 229 -11.69 0.42 -2.52
N TRP A 230 -11.49 -0.86 -2.27
CA TRP A 230 -11.57 -1.39 -0.91
C TRP A 230 -10.38 -0.89 -0.10
N LEU A 231 -10.64 -0.25 1.04
CA LEU A 231 -9.61 0.37 1.88
C LEU A 231 -9.44 -0.40 3.19
N GLU A 232 -8.20 -0.76 3.52
CA GLU A 232 -7.77 -1.13 4.88
C GLU A 232 -6.59 -0.24 5.30
N ILE A 233 -6.43 0.01 6.59
CA ILE A 233 -5.40 0.91 7.11
C ILE A 233 -4.45 0.13 8.01
N THR A 234 -3.14 0.40 7.86
CA THR A 234 -2.13 -0.14 8.79
C THR A 234 -1.47 0.99 9.58
N ASN A 235 -1.36 0.79 10.89
CA ASN A 235 -0.57 1.63 11.77
C ASN A 235 0.50 0.76 12.45
N LEU A 236 1.77 1.02 12.14
CA LEU A 236 2.91 0.41 12.83
C LEU A 236 3.15 1.18 14.12
N ILE A 237 2.92 0.55 15.25
CA ILE A 237 3.11 1.19 16.56
C ILE A 237 4.60 1.10 16.95
N ILE A 238 5.21 2.26 17.22
CA ILE A 238 6.63 2.41 17.55
C ILE A 238 6.75 2.96 18.96
N PRO A 239 7.38 2.22 19.91
CA PRO A 239 7.53 2.66 21.28
C PRO A 239 8.19 4.04 21.42
N GLY A 240 7.55 4.94 22.18
CA GLY A 240 8.02 6.30 22.41
C GLY A 240 7.99 7.22 21.20
N ALA A 241 7.26 6.87 20.13
CA ALA A 241 7.15 7.69 18.92
C ALA A 241 5.70 7.98 18.50
N ASN A 242 4.84 6.96 18.43
CA ASN A 242 3.42 7.08 18.05
C ASN A 242 2.51 6.17 18.86
N ASP A 243 2.98 5.68 20.00
CA ASP A 243 2.27 4.76 20.90
C ASP A 243 1.49 5.47 22.02
N SER A 244 1.40 6.80 22.01
CA SER A 244 0.60 7.56 22.97
C SER A 244 -0.88 7.18 22.87
N PRO A 245 -1.56 6.78 23.97
CA PRO A 245 -2.99 6.47 23.96
C PRO A 245 -3.85 7.62 23.42
N GLU A 246 -3.47 8.87 23.68
CA GLU A 246 -4.18 10.06 23.20
C GLU A 246 -4.10 10.19 21.69
N ASP A 247 -2.93 9.95 21.10
CA ASP A 247 -2.73 10.03 19.64
C ASP A 247 -3.47 8.88 18.94
N ILE A 248 -3.40 7.66 19.49
CA ILE A 248 -4.16 6.51 18.98
C ILE A 248 -5.66 6.80 19.05
N LYS A 249 -6.15 7.36 20.15
CA LYS A 249 -7.57 7.74 20.33
C LYS A 249 -8.00 8.80 19.32
N ARG A 250 -7.18 9.83 19.08
CA ARG A 250 -7.46 10.86 18.06
C ARG A 250 -7.51 10.25 16.66
N MET A 251 -6.56 9.37 16.34
CA MET A 251 -6.50 8.66 15.06
C MET A 251 -7.76 7.80 14.85
N CYS A 252 -8.14 6.99 15.85
CA CYS A 252 -9.31 6.12 15.75
C CYS A 252 -10.62 6.90 15.60
N ARG A 253 -10.79 8.00 16.32
CA ARG A 253 -11.96 8.89 16.16
C ARG A 253 -12.00 9.47 14.76
N TRP A 254 -10.87 10.00 14.27
CA TRP A 254 -10.78 10.53 12.93
C TRP A 254 -11.14 9.48 11.86
N ILE A 255 -10.69 8.23 12.01
CA ILE A 255 -11.05 7.14 11.11
C ILE A 255 -12.57 6.94 11.11
N VAL A 256 -13.21 6.85 12.27
CA VAL A 256 -14.66 6.66 12.38
C VAL A 256 -15.43 7.83 11.77
N ASP A 257 -15.05 9.06 12.10
CA ASP A 257 -15.75 10.29 11.69
C ASP A 257 -15.58 10.58 10.19
N GLU A 258 -14.37 10.34 9.66
CA GLU A 258 -14.01 10.73 8.30
C GLU A 258 -14.12 9.59 7.28
N LEU A 259 -13.92 8.35 7.69
CA LEU A 259 -13.89 7.20 6.77
C LEU A 259 -15.03 6.21 7.04
N GLY A 260 -15.57 6.22 8.25
CA GLY A 260 -16.60 5.32 8.72
C GLY A 260 -16.06 4.15 9.55
N PRO A 261 -16.94 3.52 10.36
CA PRO A 261 -16.56 2.47 11.31
C PRO A 261 -16.21 1.13 10.64
N ASP A 262 -16.48 0.97 9.36
CA ASP A 262 -16.31 -0.27 8.61
C ASP A 262 -14.95 -0.40 7.91
N VAL A 263 -14.10 0.65 7.95
CA VAL A 263 -12.74 0.58 7.43
C VAL A 263 -11.86 -0.20 8.39
N PRO A 264 -11.28 -1.34 7.99
CA PRO A 264 -10.45 -2.16 8.86
C PRO A 264 -9.15 -1.44 9.25
N LEU A 265 -8.77 -1.56 10.52
CA LEU A 265 -7.55 -1.02 11.08
C LEU A 265 -6.64 -2.14 11.59
N HIS A 266 -5.40 -2.18 11.11
CA HIS A 266 -4.37 -3.12 11.51
C HIS A 266 -3.33 -2.40 12.37
N PHE A 267 -3.17 -2.80 13.63
CA PHE A 267 -2.05 -2.41 14.48
C PHE A 267 -0.93 -3.42 14.35
N SER A 268 0.24 -3.00 13.89
CA SER A 268 1.39 -3.85 13.67
C SER A 268 2.50 -3.54 14.66
N ALA A 269 3.13 -4.57 15.21
CA ALA A 269 4.28 -4.38 16.09
C ALA A 269 5.51 -3.96 15.28
N PHE A 270 6.20 -2.94 15.77
CA PHE A 270 7.52 -2.54 15.31
C PHE A 270 8.58 -3.49 15.88
N HIS A 271 9.63 -3.73 15.10
CA HIS A 271 10.90 -4.23 15.58
C HIS A 271 12.04 -3.33 15.06
N PRO A 272 13.14 -3.21 15.81
CA PRO A 272 14.29 -2.38 15.44
C PRO A 272 14.83 -2.75 14.07
N ASP A 273 14.95 -1.75 13.18
CA ASP A 273 15.55 -1.91 11.85
C ASP A 273 16.06 -0.56 11.31
N PHE A 274 16.92 -0.61 10.29
CA PHE A 274 17.52 0.50 9.57
C PHE A 274 18.17 1.54 10.50
N LYS A 275 17.56 2.73 10.65
CA LYS A 275 18.10 3.83 11.46
C LYS A 275 17.47 3.94 12.83
N LEU A 276 16.41 3.17 13.10
CA LEU A 276 15.68 3.21 14.36
C LEU A 276 15.96 1.93 15.15
N THR A 277 17.14 1.89 15.77
CA THR A 277 17.64 0.74 16.53
C THR A 277 17.87 1.04 18.02
N ASP A 278 17.49 2.25 18.46
CA ASP A 278 17.67 2.77 19.82
C ASP A 278 16.57 2.37 20.80
N ARG A 279 15.60 1.58 20.34
CA ARG A 279 14.44 1.13 21.13
C ARG A 279 14.09 -0.33 20.82
N GLY A 280 13.43 -0.99 21.79
CA GLY A 280 13.00 -2.39 21.64
C GLY A 280 11.79 -2.54 20.71
N PRO A 281 11.38 -3.79 20.42
CA PRO A 281 10.15 -4.07 19.69
C PRO A 281 8.93 -3.63 20.51
N THR A 282 7.80 -3.44 19.80
CA THR A 282 6.54 -3.06 20.45
C THR A 282 6.07 -4.17 21.40
N PRO A 283 5.88 -3.87 22.70
CA PRO A 283 5.29 -4.84 23.64
C PRO A 283 3.88 -5.21 23.21
N ILE A 284 3.49 -6.47 23.39
CA ILE A 284 2.13 -6.91 23.03
C ILE A 284 1.06 -6.13 23.80
N GLY A 285 1.31 -5.77 25.05
CA GLY A 285 0.40 -4.96 25.86
C GLY A 285 0.02 -3.63 25.22
N THR A 286 0.97 -2.96 24.53
CA THR A 286 0.72 -1.72 23.80
C THR A 286 -0.24 -1.94 22.62
N LEU A 287 -0.09 -3.07 21.90
CA LEU A 287 -1.02 -3.41 20.81
C LEU A 287 -2.42 -3.73 21.34
N LEU A 288 -2.52 -4.42 22.48
CA LEU A 288 -3.79 -4.75 23.11
C LEU A 288 -4.51 -3.49 23.58
N GLU A 289 -3.79 -2.54 24.17
CA GLU A 289 -4.33 -1.23 24.55
C GLU A 289 -4.83 -0.45 23.33
N ALA A 290 -4.03 -0.41 22.25
CA ALA A 290 -4.44 0.23 21.00
C ALA A 290 -5.70 -0.43 20.37
N TYR A 291 -5.79 -1.74 20.43
CA TYR A 291 -6.96 -2.49 20.01
C TYR A 291 -8.21 -2.09 20.80
N ASP A 292 -8.09 -2.01 22.13
CA ASP A 292 -9.21 -1.62 23.01
C ASP A 292 -9.63 -0.15 22.78
N ILE A 293 -8.67 0.75 22.57
CA ILE A 293 -8.95 2.16 22.21
C ILE A 293 -9.73 2.22 20.89
N ALA A 294 -9.31 1.50 19.88
CA ALA A 294 -9.97 1.49 18.57
C ALA A 294 -11.39 0.92 18.67
N ARG A 295 -11.58 -0.16 19.44
CA ARG A 295 -12.90 -0.74 19.71
C ARG A 295 -13.83 0.24 20.42
N GLN A 296 -13.32 0.96 21.43
CA GLN A 296 -14.08 1.97 22.16
C GLN A 296 -14.43 3.19 21.28
N ALA A 297 -13.58 3.53 20.32
CA ALA A 297 -13.85 4.56 19.33
C ALA A 297 -14.94 4.17 18.31
N GLY A 298 -15.29 2.87 18.22
CA GLY A 298 -16.36 2.37 17.36
C GLY A 298 -15.88 1.71 16.06
N ILE A 299 -14.58 1.48 15.87
CA ILE A 299 -14.06 0.73 14.74
C ILE A 299 -14.53 -0.72 14.85
N ARG A 300 -15.12 -1.26 13.78
CA ARG A 300 -15.75 -2.59 13.80
C ARG A 300 -14.77 -3.72 13.53
N TYR A 301 -13.73 -3.47 12.75
CA TYR A 301 -12.77 -4.46 12.30
C TYR A 301 -11.35 -4.00 12.66
N ILE A 302 -10.76 -4.67 13.64
CA ILE A 302 -9.45 -4.31 14.19
C ILE A 302 -8.62 -5.57 14.25
N TYR A 303 -7.37 -5.47 13.79
CA TYR A 303 -6.44 -6.60 13.73
C TYR A 303 -5.11 -6.24 14.38
N THR A 304 -4.44 -7.25 14.95
CA THR A 304 -3.05 -7.17 15.39
C THR A 304 -2.14 -7.92 14.43
N GLY A 305 -0.95 -7.39 14.17
CA GLY A 305 0.04 -7.96 13.25
C GLY A 305 1.46 -7.95 13.82
N ASN A 306 2.33 -8.77 13.24
CA ASN A 306 3.72 -8.99 13.68
C ASN A 306 3.83 -9.49 15.13
N VAL A 307 2.79 -10.10 15.68
CA VAL A 307 2.74 -10.72 17.01
C VAL A 307 1.99 -12.05 16.94
N ILE A 308 2.23 -12.91 17.93
CA ILE A 308 1.44 -14.12 18.12
C ILE A 308 0.21 -13.75 18.96
N ASP A 309 -0.88 -13.42 18.28
CA ASP A 309 -2.18 -13.10 18.90
C ASP A 309 -3.30 -13.65 18.01
N GLN A 310 -3.63 -14.90 18.22
CA GLN A 310 -4.58 -15.60 17.36
C GLN A 310 -5.99 -14.98 17.42
N GLU A 311 -6.45 -14.55 18.60
CA GLU A 311 -7.79 -14.05 18.81
C GLU A 311 -8.07 -12.77 18.00
N ARG A 312 -7.09 -11.84 17.95
CA ARG A 312 -7.25 -10.53 17.27
C ARG A 312 -6.84 -10.56 15.79
N GLN A 313 -6.61 -11.75 15.24
CA GLN A 313 -6.48 -11.98 13.80
C GLN A 313 -7.81 -12.43 13.15
N HIS A 314 -8.80 -12.82 13.97
CA HIS A 314 -10.12 -13.24 13.48
C HIS A 314 -10.94 -12.03 13.02
N THR A 315 -11.84 -12.25 12.06
CA THR A 315 -12.86 -11.27 11.69
C THR A 315 -14.14 -11.59 12.45
N TYR A 316 -14.60 -10.62 13.24
CA TYR A 316 -15.84 -10.77 14.03
C TYR A 316 -17.01 -10.05 13.39
N CYS A 317 -18.19 -10.67 13.43
CA CYS A 317 -19.44 -10.06 12.99
C CYS A 317 -19.80 -8.85 13.87
N PRO A 318 -20.04 -7.66 13.31
CA PRO A 318 -20.41 -6.48 14.11
C PRO A 318 -21.77 -6.63 14.80
N GLY A 319 -22.67 -7.49 14.26
CA GLY A 319 -23.99 -7.73 14.82
C GLY A 319 -24.01 -8.72 15.99
N CYS A 320 -23.53 -9.94 15.78
CA CYS A 320 -23.61 -11.01 16.80
C CYS A 320 -22.30 -11.31 17.52
N ARG A 321 -21.20 -10.65 17.17
CA ARG A 321 -19.86 -10.81 17.77
C ARG A 321 -19.20 -12.19 17.59
N ARG A 322 -19.80 -13.10 16.83
CA ARG A 322 -19.20 -14.39 16.51
C ARG A 322 -18.09 -14.20 15.47
N ALA A 323 -17.03 -15.01 15.56
CA ALA A 323 -16.02 -15.07 14.52
C ALA A 323 -16.65 -15.57 13.20
N VAL A 324 -16.49 -14.82 12.13
CA VAL A 324 -16.96 -15.15 10.77
C VAL A 324 -15.81 -15.53 9.84
N ILE A 325 -14.59 -15.16 10.19
CA ILE A 325 -13.36 -15.69 9.58
C ILE A 325 -12.38 -15.98 10.73
N GLU A 326 -12.06 -17.23 10.95
CA GLU A 326 -11.04 -17.65 11.91
C GLU A 326 -9.72 -17.89 11.20
N ARG A 327 -8.62 -17.43 11.80
CA ARG A 327 -7.28 -17.53 11.23
C ARG A 327 -6.28 -18.14 12.21
N SER A 328 -5.28 -18.83 11.65
CA SER A 328 -4.04 -19.17 12.34
C SER A 328 -2.88 -18.67 11.47
N GLY A 329 -2.28 -17.55 11.85
CA GLY A 329 -1.40 -16.79 10.97
C GLY A 329 -2.16 -16.36 9.70
N TYR A 330 -1.72 -16.84 8.54
CA TYR A 330 -2.38 -16.53 7.26
C TYR A 330 -3.28 -17.67 6.74
N ASP A 331 -3.44 -18.75 7.50
CA ASP A 331 -4.32 -19.87 7.16
C ASP A 331 -5.75 -19.57 7.60
N ILE A 332 -6.73 -19.74 6.71
CA ILE A 332 -8.16 -19.61 7.03
C ILE A 332 -8.64 -20.94 7.59
N LEU A 333 -9.05 -20.94 8.86
CA LEU A 333 -9.55 -22.11 9.58
C LEU A 333 -11.06 -22.31 9.40
N SER A 334 -11.82 -21.21 9.42
CA SER A 334 -13.26 -21.22 9.18
C SER A 334 -13.69 -19.96 8.44
N PHE A 335 -14.79 -20.09 7.68
CA PHE A 335 -15.36 -19.00 6.90
C PHE A 335 -16.88 -19.08 6.96
N ALA A 336 -17.52 -18.14 7.66
CA ALA A 336 -18.95 -18.09 7.88
C ALA A 336 -19.57 -16.80 7.31
N ILE A 337 -19.20 -16.48 6.05
CA ILE A 337 -19.77 -15.38 5.28
C ILE A 337 -20.38 -15.93 4.00
N GLN A 338 -21.63 -15.58 3.72
CA GLN A 338 -22.32 -15.92 2.49
C GLN A 338 -22.96 -14.67 1.89
N ALA A 339 -22.71 -14.41 0.61
CA ALA A 339 -23.19 -13.23 -0.09
C ALA A 339 -22.93 -11.91 0.69
N GLY A 340 -21.74 -11.80 1.32
CA GLY A 340 -21.35 -10.62 2.11
C GLY A 340 -22.08 -10.49 3.45
N ARG A 341 -22.72 -11.56 3.95
CA ARG A 341 -23.48 -11.56 5.20
C ARG A 341 -23.01 -12.64 6.16
N CYS A 342 -23.11 -12.36 7.44
CA CYS A 342 -22.86 -13.31 8.51
C CYS A 342 -23.84 -14.48 8.43
N MET A 343 -23.35 -15.72 8.35
CA MET A 343 -24.21 -16.91 8.30
C MET A 343 -25.01 -17.15 9.59
N PHE A 344 -24.59 -16.52 10.71
CA PHE A 344 -25.26 -16.72 12.00
C PHE A 344 -26.42 -15.74 12.27
N CYS A 345 -26.31 -14.48 11.84
CA CYS A 345 -27.31 -13.45 12.16
C CYS A 345 -27.71 -12.57 10.96
N GLN A 346 -27.19 -12.85 9.78
CA GLN A 346 -27.47 -12.15 8.52
C GLN A 346 -27.05 -10.66 8.50
N ALA A 347 -26.31 -10.16 9.52
CA ALA A 347 -25.76 -8.83 9.48
C ALA A 347 -24.77 -8.70 8.32
N PRO A 348 -24.70 -7.53 7.63
CA PRO A 348 -23.73 -7.31 6.57
C PRO A 348 -22.30 -7.30 7.14
N ILE A 349 -21.39 -7.92 6.42
CA ILE A 349 -19.95 -7.90 6.70
C ILE A 349 -19.28 -7.06 5.62
N ALA A 350 -18.62 -5.99 6.03
CA ALA A 350 -17.90 -5.15 5.09
C ALA A 350 -16.67 -5.89 4.53
N GLY A 351 -16.43 -5.82 3.23
CA GLY A 351 -15.33 -6.53 2.57
C GLY A 351 -15.60 -6.84 1.11
N ARG A 352 -14.67 -7.57 0.54
CA ARG A 352 -14.79 -8.17 -0.80
C ARG A 352 -14.53 -9.66 -0.63
N PHE A 353 -15.57 -10.46 -0.78
CA PHE A 353 -15.54 -11.89 -0.50
C PHE A 353 -15.96 -12.68 -1.73
N ALA A 354 -15.31 -13.83 -1.94
CA ALA A 354 -15.82 -14.89 -2.79
C ALA A 354 -16.77 -15.80 -1.96
N ASP A 355 -17.48 -16.72 -2.61
CA ASP A 355 -18.37 -17.66 -1.92
C ASP A 355 -17.60 -18.62 -1.01
N VAL A 356 -16.33 -18.88 -1.34
CA VAL A 356 -15.40 -19.69 -0.54
C VAL A 356 -14.07 -18.93 -0.40
N PRO A 357 -13.37 -19.06 0.74
CA PRO A 357 -12.06 -18.43 0.93
C PRO A 357 -11.00 -19.12 0.06
N GLY A 358 -9.88 -18.44 -0.16
CA GLY A 358 -8.69 -19.05 -0.72
C GLY A 358 -8.05 -20.05 0.26
N THR A 359 -7.15 -20.87 -0.27
CA THR A 359 -6.42 -21.91 0.48
C THR A 359 -4.90 -21.78 0.34
N TRP A 360 -4.41 -20.56 0.05
CA TRP A 360 -2.99 -20.37 -0.14
C TRP A 360 -2.19 -20.59 1.14
N GLY A 361 -2.70 -20.14 2.28
CA GLY A 361 -2.07 -20.28 3.59
C GLY A 361 -0.79 -19.42 3.73
N SER A 362 0.09 -19.85 4.63
CA SER A 362 1.29 -19.09 5.01
C SER A 362 2.48 -19.24 4.05
N ARG A 363 2.29 -19.82 2.88
CA ARG A 363 3.36 -20.06 1.90
C ARG A 363 3.90 -18.75 1.32
N ARG A 364 5.21 -18.74 1.07
CA ARG A 364 5.91 -17.69 0.32
C ARG A 364 6.66 -18.35 -0.84
N LEU A 365 6.40 -17.91 -2.07
CA LEU A 365 7.01 -18.46 -3.27
C LEU A 365 7.73 -17.38 -4.06
N PRO A 366 9.08 -17.29 -4.00
CA PRO A 366 9.85 -16.44 -4.90
C PRO A 366 9.64 -16.86 -6.34
N VAL A 367 9.46 -15.89 -7.24
CA VAL A 367 9.13 -16.11 -8.66
C VAL A 367 10.23 -15.52 -9.54
N ARG A 368 10.74 -16.29 -10.48
CA ARG A 368 11.54 -15.79 -11.61
C ARG A 368 10.60 -15.41 -12.73
N ILE A 369 10.39 -14.10 -12.90
CA ILE A 369 9.37 -13.59 -13.82
C ILE A 369 9.64 -13.96 -15.28
N ALA A 370 10.90 -14.10 -15.67
CA ALA A 370 11.31 -14.49 -17.03
C ALA A 370 10.74 -15.85 -17.48
N ASN A 371 10.30 -16.71 -16.55
CA ASN A 371 9.66 -18.00 -16.90
C ASN A 371 8.22 -17.83 -17.41
N TYR A 372 7.70 -16.62 -17.44
CA TYR A 372 6.29 -16.31 -17.76
C TYR A 372 6.14 -15.32 -18.95
N SER A 373 7.27 -14.94 -19.54
CA SER A 373 7.35 -14.11 -20.78
C SER A 373 6.76 -14.85 -21.98
#